data_cb433a4a1db2a9cabf660f501a2a7b14
#
_entry.id   cb433a4a1db2a9cabf660f501a2a7b14
#
_cell.length_a   1.000
_cell.length_b   1.000
_cell.length_c   1.000
_cell.angle_alpha   90.00
_cell.angle_beta   90.00
_cell.angle_gamma   90.00
#
_symmetry.space_group_name_H-M   'P 1'
#
loop_
_entity.id
_entity.type
_entity.pdbx_description
1 polymer ?
#
loop_
_entity_poly.entity_id
_entity_poly.type
_entity_poly.pdbx_seq_one_letter_code
_entity_poly.pdbx_strand_id
1 'polypeptide(L)'
;MSSEVESRRTGHRGRRGYSATPSVSPIIIAFLRQRVDRVARRMAIEMARTIPLAEGVREGSAFGSEVLAACREGVGTMLSLWAESRPPSHAELQQLSRMGGRLASTGVPLDAILRAYRVAALVIWQHVIDAVRIHPEIEAQSVLTAVGPLFDYLDAISVAVSTSYLETRERLRREQDRQYDQFFSDVLGGTADLEMVTKAAEGGTVLEFPYRLVVVAADDASAEATIATAWMVVGAHVALYQSSVVALVPGPARIGTLQRLLQVAVGSDLAPWQMAVGPLVATLGEVPAAVRAARDALTVGQILMPEQRVYDTGKLHPYLAWVHDLDGLREFVEGSLGPLLERERTRSLPLRQTLEAVLSNDGLSAAARSLGVHRHTLLYRMERIEDLVGNWNDAEDRLRLELALRASRLLDALAPPESGKQALPRIVAGGRR
;
A
#
# COMPACT_ATOMS: atom_id res chain seq x y z
N MET A 1 49.54 3.90 4.62
CA MET A 1 49.45 2.72 5.51
C MET A 1 48.03 2.69 6.02
N SER A 2 47.18 1.91 5.40
CA SER A 2 45.85 1.40 5.86
C SER A 2 44.96 1.14 4.65
N SER A 3 45.28 0.12 3.86
CA SER A 3 44.46 -0.43 2.78
C SER A 3 44.75 -1.92 2.56
N GLU A 4 44.56 -2.72 3.61
CA GLU A 4 44.78 -4.18 3.52
C GLU A 4 44.07 -4.92 4.66
N VAL A 5 42.74 -4.81 4.80
CA VAL A 5 41.98 -5.70 5.72
C VAL A 5 40.50 -5.84 5.24
N GLU A 6 40.19 -5.92 3.98
CA GLU A 6 38.82 -6.21 3.56
C GLU A 6 38.73 -7.16 2.36
N SER A 7 39.48 -8.25 2.42
CA SER A 7 39.44 -9.29 1.39
C SER A 7 39.71 -10.67 1.96
N ARG A 8 38.90 -11.14 2.91
CA ARG A 8 38.85 -12.57 3.29
C ARG A 8 37.61 -12.89 4.12
N ARG A 9 36.45 -12.94 3.52
CA ARG A 9 35.27 -13.69 4.04
C ARG A 9 34.23 -13.96 2.92
N THR A 10 34.64 -14.53 1.81
CA THR A 10 33.77 -15.37 0.99
C THR A 10 34.29 -16.79 1.12
N GLY A 11 33.93 -17.38 2.24
CA GLY A 11 34.20 -18.81 2.48
C GLY A 11 33.38 -19.64 1.50
N HIS A 12 34.06 -20.27 0.59
CA HIS A 12 33.68 -21.46 -0.11
C HIS A 12 32.84 -22.38 0.80
N ARG A 13 31.51 -22.36 0.64
CA ARG A 13 30.74 -23.56 0.93
C ARG A 13 31.06 -24.54 -0.18
N GLY A 14 31.93 -25.47 0.18
CA GLY A 14 32.42 -26.52 -0.70
C GLY A 14 31.28 -27.17 -1.46
N ARG A 15 31.40 -27.20 -2.79
CA ARG A 15 30.86 -28.27 -3.60
C ARG A 15 31.25 -29.55 -2.87
N ARG A 16 30.30 -30.21 -2.17
CA ARG A 16 30.46 -31.63 -1.84
C ARG A 16 30.68 -32.31 -3.18
N GLY A 17 31.92 -32.65 -3.43
CA GLY A 17 32.27 -33.48 -4.58
C GLY A 17 31.35 -34.70 -4.53
N TYR A 18 30.60 -34.96 -5.57
CA TYR A 18 29.99 -36.23 -5.83
C TYR A 18 31.16 -37.24 -5.98
N SER A 19 31.62 -37.72 -4.85
CA SER A 19 32.41 -38.95 -4.79
C SER A 19 31.53 -40.02 -5.43
N ALA A 20 32.11 -40.91 -6.23
CA ALA A 20 31.39 -41.99 -6.91
C ALA A 20 30.48 -42.72 -5.93
N THR A 21 29.27 -42.23 -5.76
CA THR A 21 28.25 -42.82 -4.90
C THR A 21 27.79 -44.09 -5.55
N PRO A 22 27.70 -45.21 -4.84
CA PRO A 22 27.23 -46.46 -5.42
C PRO A 22 25.87 -46.21 -6.06
N SER A 23 25.74 -46.53 -7.35
CA SER A 23 24.51 -46.33 -8.13
C SER A 23 23.39 -47.20 -7.58
N VAL A 24 22.15 -46.70 -7.63
CA VAL A 24 20.95 -47.47 -7.30
C VAL A 24 20.91 -48.72 -8.18
N SER A 25 20.59 -49.91 -7.60
CA SER A 25 20.57 -51.16 -8.32
C SER A 25 19.78 -51.05 -9.63
N PRO A 26 20.37 -51.46 -10.78
CA PRO A 26 19.64 -51.52 -12.08
C PRO A 26 18.36 -52.38 -12.04
N ILE A 27 18.31 -53.38 -11.16
CA ILE A 27 17.15 -54.24 -10.97
C ILE A 27 15.99 -53.44 -10.34
N ILE A 28 16.27 -52.62 -9.33
CA ILE A 28 15.28 -51.74 -8.71
C ILE A 28 14.75 -50.75 -9.75
N ILE A 29 15.64 -50.12 -10.50
CA ILE A 29 15.27 -49.14 -11.54
C ILE A 29 14.38 -49.79 -12.61
N ALA A 30 14.76 -51.00 -13.12
CA ALA A 30 14.01 -51.76 -14.12
C ALA A 30 12.64 -52.20 -13.59
N PHE A 31 12.56 -52.65 -12.34
CA PHE A 31 11.33 -53.07 -11.68
C PHE A 31 10.33 -51.90 -11.56
N LEU A 32 10.78 -50.75 -11.12
CA LEU A 32 9.96 -49.54 -11.01
C LEU A 32 9.58 -48.98 -12.38
N ARG A 33 10.46 -48.98 -13.37
CA ARG A 33 10.22 -48.52 -14.74
C ARG A 33 9.09 -49.32 -15.43
N GLN A 34 9.04 -50.64 -15.23
CA GLN A 34 7.95 -51.49 -15.74
C GLN A 34 6.59 -51.22 -15.06
N ARG A 35 6.60 -50.52 -13.90
CA ARG A 35 5.42 -50.30 -13.06
C ARG A 35 5.10 -48.81 -12.86
N VAL A 36 5.67 -47.91 -13.66
CA VAL A 36 5.50 -46.44 -13.52
C VAL A 36 4.03 -46.04 -13.41
N ASP A 37 3.16 -46.60 -14.27
CA ASP A 37 1.73 -46.30 -14.24
C ASP A 37 1.04 -46.75 -12.93
N ARG A 38 1.43 -47.92 -12.41
CA ARG A 38 0.90 -48.41 -11.13
C ARG A 38 1.36 -47.57 -9.95
N VAL A 39 2.64 -47.20 -9.93
CA VAL A 39 3.24 -46.33 -8.90
C VAL A 39 2.58 -44.97 -8.97
N ALA A 40 2.47 -44.33 -10.12
CA ALA A 40 1.86 -43.03 -10.32
C ALA A 40 0.39 -42.99 -9.89
N ARG A 41 -0.42 -44.01 -10.25
CA ARG A 41 -1.81 -44.12 -9.80
C ARG A 41 -1.90 -44.20 -8.25
N ARG A 42 -1.07 -45.05 -7.64
CA ARG A 42 -1.03 -45.17 -6.18
C ARG A 42 -0.64 -43.87 -5.51
N MET A 43 0.38 -43.20 -6.06
CA MET A 43 0.77 -41.87 -5.58
C MET A 43 -0.39 -40.87 -5.68
N ALA A 44 -1.03 -40.76 -6.85
CA ALA A 44 -2.13 -39.84 -7.05
C ALA A 44 -3.29 -40.06 -6.05
N ILE A 45 -3.65 -41.31 -5.80
CA ILE A 45 -4.70 -41.68 -4.82
C ILE A 45 -4.30 -41.28 -3.41
N GLU A 46 -3.09 -41.60 -2.98
CA GLU A 46 -2.65 -41.26 -1.60
C GLU A 46 -2.41 -39.76 -1.41
N MET A 47 -1.90 -39.05 -2.44
CA MET A 47 -1.77 -37.59 -2.42
C MET A 47 -3.13 -36.90 -2.34
N ALA A 48 -4.12 -37.38 -3.11
CA ALA A 48 -5.48 -36.83 -3.09
C ALA A 48 -6.13 -36.90 -1.70
N ARG A 49 -5.80 -37.92 -0.90
CA ARG A 49 -6.29 -38.07 0.48
C ARG A 49 -5.69 -37.06 1.47
N THR A 50 -4.58 -36.45 1.12
CA THR A 50 -3.85 -35.49 1.97
C THR A 50 -4.16 -34.04 1.63
N ILE A 51 -4.78 -33.76 0.50
CA ILE A 51 -5.11 -32.39 0.05
C ILE A 51 -6.56 -32.06 0.43
N PRO A 52 -6.84 -31.01 1.24
CA PRO A 52 -8.17 -30.70 1.76
C PRO A 52 -9.27 -30.43 0.73
N LEU A 53 -8.89 -30.08 -0.52
CA LEU A 53 -9.80 -29.78 -1.64
C LEU A 53 -10.02 -31.01 -2.56
N ALA A 54 -9.83 -32.21 -2.03
CA ALA A 54 -9.85 -33.47 -2.81
C ALA A 54 -11.18 -33.83 -3.51
N GLU A 55 -12.26 -33.07 -3.29
CA GLU A 55 -13.50 -33.28 -4.06
C GLU A 55 -13.32 -33.02 -5.56
N GLY A 56 -12.34 -32.18 -5.96
CA GLY A 56 -11.94 -31.97 -7.37
C GLY A 56 -10.98 -33.01 -7.93
N VAL A 57 -10.36 -33.86 -7.10
CA VAL A 57 -9.35 -34.86 -7.50
C VAL A 57 -10.00 -36.27 -7.70
N ARG A 58 -11.27 -36.31 -8.05
CA ARG A 58 -11.91 -37.61 -8.40
C ARG A 58 -11.27 -38.19 -9.67
N GLU A 59 -11.07 -39.51 -9.67
CA GLU A 59 -10.64 -40.22 -10.85
C GLU A 59 -11.57 -39.84 -12.03
N GLY A 60 -10.99 -39.34 -13.13
CA GLY A 60 -11.74 -38.87 -14.31
C GLY A 60 -12.00 -37.35 -14.36
N SER A 61 -11.68 -36.56 -13.32
CA SER A 61 -11.69 -35.08 -13.40
C SER A 61 -10.46 -34.59 -14.21
N ALA A 62 -10.57 -33.43 -14.84
CA ALA A 62 -9.44 -32.79 -15.52
C ALA A 62 -8.24 -32.59 -14.57
N PHE A 63 -8.48 -32.16 -13.35
CA PHE A 63 -7.46 -32.00 -12.33
C PHE A 63 -6.86 -33.35 -11.86
N GLY A 64 -7.68 -34.39 -11.67
CA GLY A 64 -7.19 -35.74 -11.34
C GLY A 64 -6.29 -36.30 -12.41
N SER A 65 -6.61 -36.07 -13.69
CA SER A 65 -5.79 -36.47 -14.82
C SER A 65 -4.44 -35.71 -14.84
N GLU A 66 -4.42 -34.44 -14.50
CA GLU A 66 -3.20 -33.65 -14.39
C GLU A 66 -2.30 -34.12 -13.24
N VAL A 67 -2.88 -34.41 -12.06
CA VAL A 67 -2.13 -34.95 -10.90
C VAL A 67 -1.52 -36.30 -11.26
N LEU A 68 -2.26 -37.18 -11.94
CA LEU A 68 -1.76 -38.49 -12.39
C LEU A 68 -0.61 -38.30 -13.39
N ALA A 69 -0.73 -37.39 -14.35
CA ALA A 69 0.33 -37.07 -15.31
C ALA A 69 1.59 -36.57 -14.62
N ALA A 70 1.44 -35.64 -13.65
CA ALA A 70 2.53 -35.12 -12.85
C ALA A 70 3.22 -36.21 -12.00
N CYS A 71 2.45 -37.14 -11.40
CA CYS A 71 3.01 -38.28 -10.68
C CYS A 71 3.82 -39.21 -11.62
N ARG A 72 3.28 -39.49 -12.81
CA ARG A 72 3.98 -40.32 -13.83
C ARG A 72 5.30 -39.67 -14.26
N GLU A 73 5.27 -38.37 -14.53
CA GLU A 73 6.44 -37.61 -14.91
C GLU A 73 7.47 -37.57 -13.78
N GLY A 74 7.04 -37.26 -12.52
CA GLY A 74 7.91 -37.23 -11.36
C GLY A 74 8.61 -38.54 -11.09
N VAL A 75 7.92 -39.68 -11.22
CA VAL A 75 8.52 -41.02 -11.12
C VAL A 75 9.51 -41.27 -12.26
N GLY A 76 9.15 -40.90 -13.49
CA GLY A 76 10.02 -41.04 -14.67
C GLY A 76 11.31 -40.24 -14.53
N THR A 77 11.22 -39.00 -14.14
CA THR A 77 12.39 -38.13 -13.87
C THR A 77 13.28 -38.72 -12.76
N MET A 78 12.71 -39.12 -11.64
CA MET A 78 13.46 -39.74 -10.54
C MET A 78 14.23 -40.98 -11.02
N LEU A 79 13.60 -41.88 -11.79
CA LEU A 79 14.24 -43.07 -12.30
C LEU A 79 15.36 -42.78 -13.30
N SER A 80 15.25 -41.70 -14.08
CA SER A 80 16.35 -41.26 -14.97
C SER A 80 17.51 -40.69 -14.15
N LEU A 81 17.23 -39.90 -13.13
CA LEU A 81 18.27 -39.38 -12.23
C LEU A 81 19.03 -40.47 -11.49
N TRP A 82 18.33 -41.52 -11.06
CA TRP A 82 18.93 -42.68 -10.42
C TRP A 82 19.80 -43.47 -11.38
N ALA A 83 19.32 -43.68 -12.62
CA ALA A 83 20.07 -44.42 -13.66
C ALA A 83 21.35 -43.67 -14.07
N GLU A 84 21.28 -42.33 -14.13
CA GLU A 84 22.38 -41.48 -14.56
C GLU A 84 23.26 -40.98 -13.39
N SER A 85 22.87 -41.29 -12.14
CA SER A 85 23.58 -40.88 -10.91
C SER A 85 23.85 -39.36 -10.87
N ARG A 86 22.89 -38.57 -11.30
CA ARG A 86 22.98 -37.09 -11.34
C ARG A 86 21.89 -36.41 -10.55
N PRO A 87 22.09 -35.15 -10.12
CA PRO A 87 21.04 -34.33 -9.54
C PRO A 87 20.05 -33.86 -10.61
N PRO A 88 18.82 -33.44 -10.20
CA PRO A 88 17.87 -32.86 -11.13
C PRO A 88 18.38 -31.55 -11.72
N SER A 89 18.12 -31.34 -13.01
CA SER A 89 18.40 -30.08 -13.67
C SER A 89 17.34 -29.01 -13.31
N HIS A 90 17.68 -27.74 -13.52
CA HIS A 90 16.74 -26.64 -13.28
C HIS A 90 15.45 -26.79 -14.12
N ALA A 91 15.55 -27.25 -15.37
CA ALA A 91 14.39 -27.46 -16.25
C ALA A 91 13.46 -28.54 -15.72
N GLU A 92 14.00 -29.68 -15.24
CA GLU A 92 13.22 -30.77 -14.64
C GLU A 92 12.49 -30.32 -13.36
N LEU A 93 13.18 -29.56 -12.49
CA LEU A 93 12.57 -28.99 -11.29
C LEU A 93 11.51 -27.95 -11.62
N GLN A 94 11.73 -27.12 -12.62
CA GLN A 94 10.78 -26.11 -13.07
C GLN A 94 9.48 -26.74 -13.60
N GLN A 95 9.59 -27.84 -14.33
CA GLN A 95 8.42 -28.58 -14.83
C GLN A 95 7.59 -29.17 -13.68
N LEU A 96 8.25 -29.80 -12.71
CA LEU A 96 7.60 -30.39 -11.54
C LEU A 96 7.01 -29.31 -10.59
N SER A 97 7.64 -28.13 -10.50
CA SER A 97 7.16 -27.04 -9.65
C SER A 97 5.92 -26.33 -10.20
N ARG A 98 5.60 -26.44 -11.49
CA ARG A 98 4.40 -25.84 -12.11
C ARG A 98 3.12 -26.21 -11.38
N MET A 99 3.04 -27.44 -10.85
CA MET A 99 1.91 -27.88 -10.04
C MET A 99 1.77 -27.06 -8.74
N GLY A 100 2.90 -26.68 -8.11
CA GLY A 100 2.90 -25.83 -6.93
C GLY A 100 2.23 -24.46 -7.18
N GLY A 101 2.56 -23.82 -8.31
CA GLY A 101 1.95 -22.56 -8.74
C GLY A 101 0.44 -22.69 -9.02
N ARG A 102 0.00 -23.79 -9.68
CA ARG A 102 -1.42 -24.06 -9.92
C ARG A 102 -2.19 -24.27 -8.60
N LEU A 103 -1.63 -25.07 -7.69
CA LEU A 103 -2.25 -25.31 -6.38
C LEU A 103 -2.30 -24.03 -5.52
N ALA A 104 -1.33 -23.12 -5.69
CA ALA A 104 -1.36 -21.81 -5.06
C ALA A 104 -2.57 -20.97 -5.52
N SER A 105 -2.91 -21.00 -6.83
CA SER A 105 -4.06 -20.26 -7.36
C SER A 105 -5.41 -20.83 -6.95
N THR A 106 -5.48 -22.12 -6.57
CA THR A 106 -6.71 -22.76 -6.05
C THR A 106 -6.86 -22.66 -4.53
N GLY A 107 -5.94 -22.01 -3.83
CA GLY A 107 -6.01 -21.81 -2.38
C GLY A 107 -5.59 -23.00 -1.53
N VAL A 108 -5.01 -24.07 -2.13
CA VAL A 108 -4.48 -25.23 -1.38
C VAL A 108 -3.31 -24.76 -0.49
N PRO A 109 -3.31 -25.08 0.83
CA PRO A 109 -2.22 -24.72 1.71
C PRO A 109 -0.89 -25.40 1.33
N LEU A 110 0.22 -24.67 1.45
CA LEU A 110 1.56 -25.18 1.09
C LEU A 110 1.97 -26.42 1.88
N ASP A 111 1.63 -26.47 3.16
CA ASP A 111 1.92 -27.62 4.04
C ASP A 111 1.21 -28.91 3.57
N ALA A 112 -0.03 -28.80 3.06
CA ALA A 112 -0.75 -29.92 2.48
C ALA A 112 -0.08 -30.42 1.20
N ILE A 113 0.42 -29.52 0.35
CA ILE A 113 1.17 -29.88 -0.86
C ILE A 113 2.46 -30.60 -0.49
N LEU A 114 3.25 -30.07 0.43
CA LEU A 114 4.49 -30.69 0.87
C LEU A 114 4.27 -32.03 1.57
N ARG A 115 3.15 -32.18 2.29
CA ARG A 115 2.73 -33.47 2.85
C ARG A 115 2.43 -34.48 1.76
N ALA A 116 1.74 -34.07 0.70
CA ALA A 116 1.44 -34.95 -0.42
C ALA A 116 2.72 -35.47 -1.12
N TYR A 117 3.75 -34.63 -1.30
CA TYR A 117 5.06 -35.09 -1.84
C TYR A 117 5.76 -36.09 -0.93
N ARG A 118 5.69 -35.92 0.39
CA ARG A 118 6.22 -36.92 1.36
C ARG A 118 5.49 -38.27 1.27
N VAL A 119 4.16 -38.20 1.11
CA VAL A 119 3.34 -39.42 0.91
C VAL A 119 3.72 -40.09 -0.42
N ALA A 120 3.95 -39.31 -1.48
CA ALA A 120 4.42 -39.83 -2.76
C ALA A 120 5.77 -40.57 -2.63
N ALA A 121 6.71 -39.99 -1.89
CA ALA A 121 8.02 -40.63 -1.61
C ALA A 121 7.88 -41.96 -0.84
N LEU A 122 6.94 -42.02 0.13
CA LEU A 122 6.65 -43.26 0.85
C LEU A 122 6.08 -44.35 -0.08
N VAL A 123 5.22 -43.99 -1.03
CA VAL A 123 4.69 -44.92 -2.04
C VAL A 123 5.82 -45.46 -2.90
N ILE A 124 6.74 -44.61 -3.36
CA ILE A 124 7.93 -45.05 -4.12
C ILE A 124 8.76 -46.02 -3.28
N TRP A 125 9.02 -45.66 -2.02
CA TRP A 125 9.81 -46.48 -1.12
C TRP A 125 9.18 -47.89 -0.89
N GLN A 126 7.88 -47.99 -0.73
CA GLN A 126 7.16 -49.25 -0.63
C GLN A 126 7.41 -50.14 -1.86
N HIS A 127 7.40 -49.55 -3.06
CA HIS A 127 7.69 -50.34 -4.30
C HIS A 127 9.17 -50.73 -4.43
N VAL A 128 10.10 -49.95 -3.85
CA VAL A 128 11.51 -50.38 -3.69
C VAL A 128 11.60 -51.61 -2.81
N ILE A 129 10.88 -51.65 -1.68
CA ILE A 129 10.82 -52.79 -0.78
C ILE A 129 10.20 -54.00 -1.49
N ASP A 130 9.13 -53.78 -2.28
CA ASP A 130 8.53 -54.87 -3.06
C ASP A 130 9.49 -55.45 -4.12
N ALA A 131 10.32 -54.62 -4.75
CA ALA A 131 11.37 -55.06 -5.65
C ALA A 131 12.34 -56.03 -4.94
N VAL A 132 12.80 -55.67 -3.75
CA VAL A 132 13.69 -56.53 -2.93
C VAL A 132 13.06 -57.88 -2.56
N ARG A 133 11.77 -57.87 -2.22
CA ARG A 133 11.04 -59.11 -1.89
C ARG A 133 10.90 -60.07 -3.09
N ILE A 134 10.77 -59.52 -4.28
CA ILE A 134 10.58 -60.31 -5.51
C ILE A 134 11.94 -60.73 -6.09
N HIS A 135 12.97 -59.96 -5.88
CA HIS A 135 14.32 -60.17 -6.39
C HIS A 135 15.35 -60.34 -5.25
N PRO A 136 15.48 -61.57 -4.70
CA PRO A 136 16.39 -61.84 -3.57
C PRO A 136 17.84 -61.59 -3.88
N GLU A 137 18.23 -61.48 -5.16
CA GLU A 137 19.57 -61.13 -5.64
C GLU A 137 19.95 -59.65 -5.36
N ILE A 138 19.02 -58.81 -4.95
CA ILE A 138 19.30 -57.43 -4.59
C ILE A 138 19.95 -57.40 -3.19
N GLU A 139 21.21 -56.99 -3.14
CA GLU A 139 21.93 -56.83 -1.89
C GLU A 139 21.32 -55.70 -1.01
N ALA A 140 21.28 -55.91 0.30
CA ALA A 140 20.78 -54.92 1.25
C ALA A 140 21.49 -53.55 1.12
N GLN A 141 22.79 -53.58 0.78
CA GLN A 141 23.56 -52.36 0.53
C GLN A 141 23.01 -51.53 -0.61
N SER A 142 22.55 -52.17 -1.68
CA SER A 142 21.90 -51.52 -2.84
C SER A 142 20.58 -50.82 -2.51
N VAL A 143 19.85 -51.31 -1.52
CA VAL A 143 18.67 -50.65 -1.01
C VAL A 143 19.01 -49.38 -0.24
N LEU A 144 20.02 -49.45 0.62
CA LEU A 144 20.50 -48.29 1.37
C LEU A 144 21.01 -47.18 0.45
N THR A 145 21.61 -47.52 -0.67
CA THR A 145 22.11 -46.54 -1.67
C THR A 145 20.98 -45.79 -2.38
N ALA A 146 19.74 -46.30 -2.40
CA ALA A 146 18.58 -45.60 -2.97
C ALA A 146 17.99 -44.53 -2.03
N VAL A 147 18.29 -44.60 -0.73
CA VAL A 147 17.70 -43.67 0.27
C VAL A 147 18.17 -42.25 0.07
N GLY A 148 19.49 -42.03 -0.04
CA GLY A 148 20.07 -40.70 -0.24
C GLY A 148 19.46 -39.96 -1.44
N PRO A 149 19.60 -40.51 -2.67
CA PRO A 149 19.04 -39.91 -3.88
C PRO A 149 17.51 -39.69 -3.84
N LEU A 150 16.75 -40.51 -3.12
CA LEU A 150 15.31 -40.28 -2.94
C LEU A 150 15.06 -39.03 -2.08
N PHE A 151 15.77 -38.87 -0.98
CA PHE A 151 15.64 -37.69 -0.12
C PHE A 151 16.18 -36.43 -0.79
N ASP A 152 17.29 -36.51 -1.51
CA ASP A 152 17.83 -35.36 -2.26
C ASP A 152 16.85 -34.88 -3.32
N TYR A 153 16.16 -35.82 -4.01
CA TYR A 153 15.13 -35.49 -4.98
C TYR A 153 13.90 -34.87 -4.32
N LEU A 154 13.43 -35.43 -3.19
CA LEU A 154 12.30 -34.89 -2.43
C LEU A 154 12.60 -33.47 -1.91
N ASP A 155 13.81 -33.23 -1.42
CA ASP A 155 14.23 -31.92 -0.95
C ASP A 155 14.25 -30.92 -2.10
N ALA A 156 14.88 -31.27 -3.24
CA ALA A 156 14.95 -30.43 -4.42
C ALA A 156 13.55 -30.05 -4.95
N ILE A 157 12.62 -31.01 -5.00
CA ILE A 157 11.21 -30.75 -5.40
C ILE A 157 10.53 -29.85 -4.35
N SER A 158 10.71 -30.12 -3.07
CA SER A 158 10.09 -29.35 -1.99
C SER A 158 10.48 -27.87 -2.07
N VAL A 159 11.76 -27.59 -2.31
CA VAL A 159 12.26 -26.22 -2.52
C VAL A 159 11.66 -25.60 -3.78
N ALA A 160 11.70 -26.29 -4.92
CA ALA A 160 11.18 -25.78 -6.19
C ALA A 160 9.67 -25.49 -6.14
N VAL A 161 8.89 -26.38 -5.54
CA VAL A 161 7.43 -26.23 -5.36
C VAL A 161 7.12 -25.08 -4.40
N SER A 162 7.83 -24.99 -3.28
CA SER A 162 7.65 -23.90 -2.32
C SER A 162 7.94 -22.52 -2.95
N THR A 163 9.03 -22.43 -3.71
CA THR A 163 9.39 -21.19 -4.43
C THR A 163 8.29 -20.78 -5.41
N SER A 164 7.88 -21.71 -6.29
CA SER A 164 6.82 -21.46 -7.29
C SER A 164 5.48 -21.10 -6.64
N TYR A 165 5.16 -21.74 -5.52
CA TYR A 165 3.95 -21.45 -4.74
C TYR A 165 3.97 -20.02 -4.19
N LEU A 166 5.06 -19.63 -3.52
CA LEU A 166 5.21 -18.31 -2.91
C LEU A 166 5.23 -17.20 -3.96
N GLU A 167 5.94 -17.39 -5.07
CA GLU A 167 5.96 -16.46 -6.20
C GLU A 167 4.56 -16.27 -6.80
N THR A 168 3.80 -17.36 -6.96
CA THR A 168 2.43 -17.28 -7.48
C THR A 168 1.49 -16.57 -6.52
N ARG A 169 1.57 -16.88 -5.22
CA ARG A 169 0.77 -16.19 -4.18
C ARG A 169 1.09 -14.70 -4.13
N GLU A 170 2.35 -14.33 -4.18
CA GLU A 170 2.77 -12.93 -4.19
C GLU A 170 2.31 -12.20 -5.47
N ARG A 171 2.39 -12.86 -6.64
CA ARG A 171 1.87 -12.29 -7.88
C ARG A 171 0.36 -12.06 -7.83
N LEU A 172 -0.42 -13.03 -7.32
CA LEU A 172 -1.87 -12.91 -7.18
C LEU A 172 -2.23 -11.78 -6.20
N ARG A 173 -1.49 -11.68 -5.09
CA ARG A 173 -1.68 -10.59 -4.13
C ARG A 173 -1.43 -9.22 -4.76
N ARG A 174 -0.32 -9.05 -5.47
CA ARG A 174 0.00 -7.79 -6.17
C ARG A 174 -1.03 -7.43 -7.24
N GLU A 175 -1.60 -8.43 -7.91
CA GLU A 175 -2.66 -8.20 -8.89
C GLU A 175 -3.95 -7.73 -8.21
N GLN A 176 -4.34 -8.35 -7.09
CA GLN A 176 -5.48 -7.90 -6.28
C GLN A 176 -5.26 -6.48 -5.74
N ASP A 177 -4.06 -6.18 -5.21
CA ASP A 177 -3.72 -4.84 -4.72
C ASP A 177 -3.84 -3.79 -5.85
N ARG A 178 -3.32 -4.08 -7.06
CA ARG A 178 -3.45 -3.18 -8.21
C ARG A 178 -4.89 -2.98 -8.66
N GLN A 179 -5.70 -4.05 -8.69
CA GLN A 179 -7.11 -3.95 -9.07
C GLN A 179 -7.89 -3.11 -8.05
N TYR A 180 -7.59 -3.26 -6.77
CA TYR A 180 -8.14 -2.43 -5.71
C TYR A 180 -7.75 -0.95 -5.88
N ASP A 181 -6.46 -0.66 -6.07
CA ASP A 181 -5.96 0.71 -6.23
C ASP A 181 -6.58 1.38 -7.48
N GLN A 182 -6.67 0.65 -8.60
CA GLN A 182 -7.31 1.17 -9.81
C GLN A 182 -8.78 1.46 -9.59
N PHE A 183 -9.54 0.50 -9.04
CA PHE A 183 -10.96 0.68 -8.74
C PHE A 183 -11.19 1.89 -7.83
N PHE A 184 -10.38 2.02 -6.79
CA PHE A 184 -10.49 3.17 -5.88
C PHE A 184 -10.13 4.48 -6.56
N SER A 185 -9.12 4.52 -7.42
CA SER A 185 -8.79 5.69 -8.23
C SER A 185 -9.97 6.12 -9.10
N ASP A 186 -10.66 5.14 -9.71
CA ASP A 186 -11.84 5.40 -10.54
C ASP A 186 -13.05 5.89 -9.71
N VAL A 187 -13.25 5.33 -8.51
CA VAL A 187 -14.28 5.81 -7.55
C VAL A 187 -14.00 7.26 -7.12
N LEU A 188 -12.77 7.57 -6.75
CA LEU A 188 -12.38 8.91 -6.30
C LEU A 188 -12.38 9.94 -7.44
N GLY A 189 -12.03 9.49 -8.66
CA GLY A 189 -12.02 10.30 -9.87
C GLY A 189 -13.40 10.50 -10.51
N GLY A 190 -14.38 9.63 -10.19
CA GLY A 190 -15.74 9.67 -10.76
C GLY A 190 -15.88 8.96 -12.09
N THR A 191 -14.97 8.06 -12.42
CA THR A 191 -15.01 7.22 -13.64
C THR A 191 -15.53 5.82 -13.37
N ALA A 192 -15.71 5.43 -12.09
CA ALA A 192 -16.27 4.13 -11.73
C ALA A 192 -17.74 3.99 -12.14
N ASP A 193 -18.05 2.92 -12.84
CA ASP A 193 -19.40 2.54 -13.24
C ASP A 193 -19.94 1.35 -12.43
N LEU A 194 -21.18 0.95 -12.71
CA LEU A 194 -21.86 -0.14 -11.99
C LEU A 194 -21.19 -1.50 -12.27
N GLU A 195 -20.63 -1.70 -13.45
CA GLU A 195 -19.93 -2.94 -13.82
C GLU A 195 -18.65 -3.08 -12.99
N MET A 196 -17.88 -2.00 -12.85
CA MET A 196 -16.68 -1.97 -12.01
C MET A 196 -17.00 -2.24 -10.54
N VAL A 197 -18.08 -1.66 -10.01
CA VAL A 197 -18.54 -1.90 -8.63
C VAL A 197 -18.92 -3.36 -8.43
N THR A 198 -19.64 -3.96 -9.38
CA THR A 198 -20.05 -5.38 -9.32
C THR A 198 -18.83 -6.30 -9.33
N LYS A 199 -17.89 -6.04 -10.25
CA LYS A 199 -16.63 -6.80 -10.35
C LYS A 199 -15.76 -6.67 -9.09
N ALA A 200 -15.69 -5.48 -8.50
CA ALA A 200 -14.99 -5.25 -7.24
C ALA A 200 -15.63 -6.04 -6.08
N ALA A 201 -16.96 -6.10 -6.04
CA ALA A 201 -17.70 -6.88 -5.05
C ALA A 201 -17.46 -8.40 -5.20
N GLU A 202 -17.39 -8.93 -6.42
CA GLU A 202 -16.98 -10.32 -6.68
C GLU A 202 -15.56 -10.60 -6.20
N GLY A 203 -14.66 -9.61 -6.27
CA GLY A 203 -13.31 -9.65 -5.72
C GLY A 203 -13.21 -9.44 -4.22
N GLY A 204 -14.34 -9.26 -3.52
CA GLY A 204 -14.42 -9.06 -2.06
C GLY A 204 -14.37 -7.61 -1.60
N THR A 205 -14.38 -6.63 -2.53
CA THR A 205 -14.44 -5.19 -2.18
C THR A 205 -15.87 -4.68 -2.33
N VAL A 206 -16.58 -4.53 -1.22
CA VAL A 206 -17.97 -4.07 -1.19
C VAL A 206 -18.04 -2.65 -0.65
N LEU A 207 -18.72 -1.75 -1.37
CA LEU A 207 -18.98 -0.38 -0.92
C LEU A 207 -20.39 -0.31 -0.28
N GLU A 208 -20.45 -0.08 1.01
CA GLU A 208 -21.67 0.05 1.80
C GLU A 208 -21.84 1.48 2.30
N PHE A 209 -22.56 2.31 1.54
CA PHE A 209 -22.84 3.69 1.92
C PHE A 209 -23.78 3.79 3.13
N PRO A 210 -23.70 4.84 3.98
CA PRO A 210 -22.90 6.06 3.78
C PRO A 210 -21.47 5.99 4.30
N TYR A 211 -20.58 6.80 3.72
CA TYR A 211 -19.19 6.97 4.16
C TYR A 211 -18.89 8.42 4.55
N ARG A 212 -18.05 8.61 5.54
CA ARG A 212 -17.40 9.90 5.83
C ARG A 212 -16.10 9.98 5.04
N LEU A 213 -15.96 11.00 4.20
CA LEU A 213 -14.72 11.21 3.47
C LEU A 213 -13.67 11.89 4.35
N VAL A 214 -12.43 11.45 4.24
CA VAL A 214 -11.27 12.04 4.93
C VAL A 214 -10.10 12.12 3.97
N VAL A 215 -9.41 13.26 3.96
CA VAL A 215 -8.16 13.45 3.20
C VAL A 215 -7.06 13.81 4.19
N VAL A 216 -5.95 13.11 4.15
CA VAL A 216 -4.81 13.33 5.04
C VAL A 216 -3.55 13.60 4.21
N ALA A 217 -2.85 14.68 4.53
CA ALA A 217 -1.52 14.94 4.05
C ALA A 217 -0.50 14.61 5.14
N ALA A 218 0.62 14.00 4.76
CA ALA A 218 1.75 13.71 5.63
C ALA A 218 3.06 14.06 4.92
N ASP A 219 4.14 14.23 5.68
CA ASP A 219 5.42 14.72 5.13
C ASP A 219 6.22 13.67 4.40
N ASP A 220 5.96 12.38 4.65
CA ASP A 220 6.71 11.28 4.05
C ASP A 220 5.85 10.02 3.77
N ALA A 221 6.32 9.17 2.86
CA ALA A 221 5.65 7.95 2.45
C ALA A 221 5.48 6.92 3.59
N SER A 222 6.33 6.95 4.63
CA SER A 222 6.21 6.05 5.79
C SER A 222 5.04 6.45 6.67
N ALA A 223 4.87 7.76 6.88
CA ALA A 223 3.72 8.31 7.59
C ALA A 223 2.42 8.03 6.82
N GLU A 224 2.41 8.22 5.50
CA GLU A 224 1.26 7.88 4.64
C GLU A 224 0.86 6.41 4.77
N ALA A 225 1.82 5.48 4.71
CA ALA A 225 1.57 4.05 4.86
C ALA A 225 1.00 3.68 6.24
N THR A 226 1.53 4.31 7.30
CA THR A 226 1.05 4.12 8.67
C THR A 226 -0.39 4.63 8.83
N ILE A 227 -0.69 5.82 8.28
CA ILE A 227 -2.02 6.41 8.28
C ILE A 227 -3.01 5.54 7.50
N ALA A 228 -2.62 5.07 6.31
CA ALA A 228 -3.44 4.18 5.51
C ALA A 228 -3.78 2.89 6.27
N THR A 229 -2.78 2.26 6.89
CA THR A 229 -2.97 1.05 7.70
C THR A 229 -3.93 1.30 8.87
N ALA A 230 -3.80 2.44 9.56
CA ALA A 230 -4.68 2.80 10.66
C ALA A 230 -6.15 2.92 10.23
N TRP A 231 -6.41 3.50 9.08
CA TRP A 231 -7.76 3.62 8.53
C TRP A 231 -8.33 2.26 8.08
N MET A 232 -7.51 1.38 7.50
CA MET A 232 -7.94 0.03 7.12
C MET A 232 -8.37 -0.81 8.33
N VAL A 233 -7.69 -0.68 9.48
CA VAL A 233 -8.04 -1.40 10.72
C VAL A 233 -9.46 -1.06 11.20
N VAL A 234 -9.95 0.15 10.94
CA VAL A 234 -11.33 0.55 11.30
C VAL A 234 -12.34 0.28 10.18
N GLY A 235 -11.97 -0.49 9.17
CA GLY A 235 -12.84 -0.87 8.06
C GLY A 235 -13.02 0.23 7.02
N ALA A 236 -12.16 1.23 6.98
CA ALA A 236 -12.19 2.24 5.94
C ALA A 236 -11.58 1.72 4.64
N HIS A 237 -12.16 2.15 3.53
CA HIS A 237 -11.51 2.01 2.23
C HIS A 237 -10.51 3.15 2.03
N VAL A 238 -9.27 2.79 1.70
CA VAL A 238 -8.16 3.76 1.66
C VAL A 238 -7.42 3.66 0.33
N ALA A 239 -7.09 4.80 -0.24
CA ALA A 239 -6.20 4.88 -1.39
C ALA A 239 -5.25 6.08 -1.27
N LEU A 240 -4.09 5.97 -1.89
CA LEU A 240 -3.22 7.10 -2.14
C LEU A 240 -3.67 7.77 -3.45
N TYR A 241 -4.19 8.99 -3.34
CA TYR A 241 -4.75 9.70 -4.47
C TYR A 241 -4.16 11.12 -4.54
N GLN A 242 -3.47 11.42 -5.65
CA GLN A 242 -2.81 12.72 -5.89
C GLN A 242 -1.99 13.22 -4.68
N SER A 243 -1.08 12.36 -4.19
CA SER A 243 -0.16 12.65 -3.07
C SER A 243 -0.85 12.93 -1.73
N SER A 244 -2.01 12.34 -1.50
CA SER A 244 -2.71 12.38 -0.22
C SER A 244 -3.34 11.03 0.09
N VAL A 245 -3.43 10.68 1.36
CA VAL A 245 -4.20 9.51 1.81
C VAL A 245 -5.67 9.89 1.84
N VAL A 246 -6.48 9.25 1.00
CA VAL A 246 -7.95 9.44 0.97
C VAL A 246 -8.60 8.21 1.57
N ALA A 247 -9.48 8.42 2.56
CA ALA A 247 -10.21 7.36 3.23
C ALA A 247 -11.72 7.58 3.15
N LEU A 248 -12.45 6.52 2.81
CA LEU A 248 -13.90 6.41 2.97
C LEU A 248 -14.16 5.63 4.26
N VAL A 249 -14.50 6.35 5.33
CA VAL A 249 -14.73 5.78 6.66
C VAL A 249 -16.21 5.43 6.82
N PRO A 250 -16.57 4.17 7.17
CA PRO A 250 -17.95 3.77 7.28
C PRO A 250 -18.77 4.61 8.27
N GLY A 251 -19.97 4.97 7.87
CA GLY A 251 -20.97 5.65 8.70
C GLY A 251 -20.66 7.12 9.03
N PRO A 252 -21.46 7.74 9.91
CA PRO A 252 -21.37 9.16 10.27
C PRO A 252 -20.30 9.41 11.34
N ALA A 253 -19.06 9.02 11.10
CA ALA A 253 -17.95 9.19 12.04
C ALA A 253 -17.77 10.68 12.43
N ARG A 254 -17.63 10.97 13.73
CA ARG A 254 -17.44 12.32 14.25
C ARG A 254 -15.97 12.74 14.11
N ILE A 255 -15.73 14.02 13.80
CA ILE A 255 -14.38 14.59 13.61
C ILE A 255 -13.45 14.26 14.78
N GLY A 256 -13.90 14.46 16.02
CA GLY A 256 -13.08 14.15 17.20
C GLY A 256 -12.74 12.65 17.37
N THR A 257 -13.54 11.75 16.84
CA THR A 257 -13.24 10.31 16.82
C THR A 257 -12.16 10.02 15.78
N LEU A 258 -12.30 10.58 14.58
CA LEU A 258 -11.33 10.44 13.50
C LEU A 258 -9.95 11.00 13.90
N GLN A 259 -9.94 12.16 14.54
CA GLN A 259 -8.70 12.76 15.06
C GLN A 259 -8.01 11.85 16.10
N ARG A 260 -8.77 11.31 17.06
CA ARG A 260 -8.22 10.39 18.06
C ARG A 260 -7.68 9.10 17.45
N LEU A 261 -8.36 8.54 16.46
CA LEU A 261 -7.90 7.35 15.74
C LEU A 261 -6.52 7.59 15.14
N LEU A 262 -6.34 8.70 14.41
CA LEU A 262 -5.05 9.07 13.85
C LEU A 262 -3.98 9.32 14.93
N GLN A 263 -4.31 10.05 15.98
CA GLN A 263 -3.36 10.32 17.07
C GLN A 263 -2.86 9.06 17.76
N VAL A 264 -3.74 8.07 17.95
CA VAL A 264 -3.38 6.77 18.55
C VAL A 264 -2.54 5.93 17.59
N ALA A 265 -2.92 5.90 16.32
CA ALA A 265 -2.27 5.06 15.32
C ALA A 265 -0.88 5.59 14.92
N VAL A 266 -0.75 6.91 14.80
CA VAL A 266 0.47 7.57 14.35
C VAL A 266 1.45 7.78 15.50
N GLY A 267 0.96 7.78 16.76
CA GLY A 267 1.80 8.06 17.94
C GLY A 267 2.26 9.53 18.02
N SER A 268 3.07 9.84 19.05
CA SER A 268 3.63 11.19 19.23
C SER A 268 4.88 11.46 18.39
N ASP A 269 5.52 10.44 17.85
CA ASP A 269 6.87 10.47 17.28
C ASP A 269 6.91 10.50 15.75
N LEU A 270 5.76 10.39 15.07
CA LEU A 270 5.68 10.45 13.61
C LEU A 270 5.57 11.89 13.09
N ALA A 271 6.01 12.04 11.84
CA ALA A 271 5.99 13.29 11.08
C ALA A 271 4.65 14.06 11.20
N PRO A 272 4.66 15.38 11.10
CA PRO A 272 3.46 16.18 11.17
C PRO A 272 2.48 15.77 10.06
N TRP A 273 1.22 15.59 10.45
CA TRP A 273 0.13 15.32 9.54
C TRP A 273 -0.98 16.36 9.69
N GLN A 274 -1.72 16.60 8.62
CA GLN A 274 -2.92 17.43 8.62
C GLN A 274 -4.04 16.72 7.88
N MET A 275 -5.28 16.89 8.33
CA MET A 275 -6.45 16.17 7.88
C MET A 275 -7.61 17.10 7.58
N ALA A 276 -8.26 16.93 6.43
CA ALA A 276 -9.55 17.51 6.16
C ALA A 276 -10.65 16.44 6.27
N VAL A 277 -11.72 16.77 6.97
CA VAL A 277 -12.91 15.92 7.10
C VAL A 277 -13.98 16.44 6.16
N GLY A 278 -14.28 15.67 5.13
CA GLY A 278 -15.25 15.95 4.10
C GLY A 278 -16.71 15.69 4.55
N PRO A 279 -17.66 15.88 3.63
CA PRO A 279 -19.06 15.58 3.86
C PRO A 279 -19.27 14.07 4.06
N LEU A 280 -20.44 13.71 4.58
CA LEU A 280 -20.96 12.36 4.50
C LEU A 280 -21.49 12.13 3.08
N VAL A 281 -21.04 11.09 2.42
CA VAL A 281 -21.47 10.69 1.08
C VAL A 281 -22.43 9.51 1.19
N ALA A 282 -23.59 9.63 0.56
CA ALA A 282 -24.64 8.62 0.57
C ALA A 282 -24.64 7.74 -0.68
N THR A 283 -23.99 8.18 -1.75
CA THR A 283 -23.95 7.49 -3.05
C THR A 283 -22.56 7.55 -3.68
N LEU A 284 -22.28 6.62 -4.58
CA LEU A 284 -21.04 6.59 -5.37
C LEU A 284 -20.82 7.91 -6.14
N GLY A 285 -21.87 8.47 -6.74
CA GLY A 285 -21.78 9.70 -7.53
C GLY A 285 -21.38 10.95 -6.76
N GLU A 286 -21.55 10.96 -5.43
CA GLU A 286 -21.16 12.08 -4.57
C GLU A 286 -19.66 12.07 -4.21
N VAL A 287 -18.99 10.91 -4.32
CA VAL A 287 -17.60 10.73 -3.88
C VAL A 287 -16.65 11.73 -4.55
N PRO A 288 -16.64 11.93 -5.88
CA PRO A 288 -15.67 12.82 -6.52
C PRO A 288 -15.79 14.27 -6.09
N ALA A 289 -17.02 14.75 -5.90
CA ALA A 289 -17.26 16.12 -5.42
C ALA A 289 -16.80 16.28 -3.96
N ALA A 290 -17.05 15.27 -3.12
CA ALA A 290 -16.61 15.25 -1.74
C ALA A 290 -15.07 15.21 -1.61
N VAL A 291 -14.39 14.45 -2.48
CA VAL A 291 -12.92 14.40 -2.54
C VAL A 291 -12.35 15.77 -2.88
N ARG A 292 -12.89 16.42 -3.93
CA ARG A 292 -12.45 17.78 -4.29
C ARG A 292 -12.63 18.75 -3.14
N ALA A 293 -13.84 18.80 -2.56
CA ALA A 293 -14.13 19.70 -1.46
C ALA A 293 -13.24 19.49 -0.23
N ALA A 294 -12.93 18.23 0.13
CA ALA A 294 -12.04 17.92 1.25
C ALA A 294 -10.58 18.29 0.94
N ARG A 295 -10.11 18.11 -0.30
CA ARG A 295 -8.76 18.52 -0.71
C ARG A 295 -8.62 20.04 -0.73
N ASP A 296 -9.61 20.74 -1.25
CA ASP A 296 -9.63 22.20 -1.22
C ASP A 296 -9.65 22.72 0.24
N ALA A 297 -10.44 22.07 1.11
CA ALA A 297 -10.46 22.39 2.54
C ALA A 297 -9.10 22.13 3.22
N LEU A 298 -8.38 21.07 2.83
CA LEU A 298 -7.03 20.81 3.31
C LEU A 298 -6.09 21.93 2.89
N THR A 299 -6.07 22.29 1.61
CA THR A 299 -5.24 23.37 1.06
C THR A 299 -5.56 24.72 1.73
N VAL A 300 -6.82 25.08 1.77
CA VAL A 300 -7.27 26.34 2.43
C VAL A 300 -6.92 26.36 3.91
N GLY A 301 -7.15 25.22 4.59
CA GLY A 301 -6.83 25.08 6.01
C GLY A 301 -5.34 25.23 6.31
N GLN A 302 -4.49 24.64 5.48
CA GLN A 302 -3.03 24.76 5.60
C GLN A 302 -2.55 26.20 5.44
N ILE A 303 -3.16 26.97 4.57
CA ILE A 303 -2.79 28.37 4.32
C ILE A 303 -3.36 29.30 5.41
N LEU A 304 -4.64 29.16 5.75
CA LEU A 304 -5.31 30.08 6.63
C LEU A 304 -5.16 29.75 8.12
N MET A 305 -4.98 28.48 8.47
CA MET A 305 -4.95 27.96 9.83
C MET A 305 -3.84 26.91 10.02
N PRO A 306 -2.56 27.24 9.73
CA PRO A 306 -1.45 26.26 9.72
C PRO A 306 -1.23 25.57 11.08
N GLU A 307 -1.64 26.18 12.18
CA GLU A 307 -1.52 25.62 13.54
C GLU A 307 -2.54 24.49 13.81
N GLN A 308 -3.59 24.38 13.00
CA GLN A 308 -4.59 23.36 13.16
C GLN A 308 -4.16 22.09 12.43
N ARG A 309 -4.50 20.94 12.99
CA ARG A 309 -4.27 19.63 12.38
C ARG A 309 -5.49 19.07 11.67
N VAL A 310 -6.68 19.57 12.01
CA VAL A 310 -7.94 19.03 11.50
C VAL A 310 -8.82 20.15 10.98
N TYR A 311 -9.22 20.00 9.72
CA TYR A 311 -10.04 20.97 9.01
C TYR A 311 -11.42 20.37 8.72
N ASP A 312 -12.47 21.08 9.11
CA ASP A 312 -13.86 20.74 8.80
C ASP A 312 -14.23 21.43 7.50
N THR A 313 -14.51 20.64 6.46
CA THR A 313 -14.90 21.15 5.13
C THR A 313 -16.13 22.05 5.23
N GLY A 314 -17.10 21.74 6.10
CA GLY A 314 -18.29 22.57 6.30
C GLY A 314 -17.96 23.97 6.83
N LYS A 315 -17.00 24.08 7.75
CA LYS A 315 -16.55 25.38 8.28
C LYS A 315 -15.73 26.18 7.27
N LEU A 316 -15.03 25.51 6.38
CA LEU A 316 -14.21 26.15 5.35
C LEU A 316 -14.99 26.44 4.07
N HIS A 317 -16.22 25.96 3.97
CA HIS A 317 -17.06 26.10 2.77
C HIS A 317 -17.08 27.51 2.16
N PRO A 318 -17.17 28.61 2.93
CA PRO A 318 -17.14 29.97 2.37
C PRO A 318 -15.87 30.31 1.58
N TYR A 319 -14.74 29.65 1.90
CA TYR A 319 -13.45 29.91 1.26
C TYR A 319 -13.17 28.98 0.07
N LEU A 320 -13.91 27.85 -0.06
CA LEU A 320 -13.66 26.87 -1.11
C LEU A 320 -13.96 27.40 -2.49
N ALA A 321 -14.93 28.31 -2.64
CA ALA A 321 -15.24 28.95 -3.91
C ALA A 321 -14.05 29.73 -4.46
N TRP A 322 -13.23 30.32 -3.61
CA TRP A 322 -12.09 31.16 -3.99
C TRP A 322 -10.95 30.36 -4.63
N VAL A 323 -10.79 29.09 -4.28
CA VAL A 323 -9.75 28.23 -4.87
C VAL A 323 -9.99 27.98 -6.37
N HIS A 324 -11.25 28.08 -6.81
CA HIS A 324 -11.66 27.82 -8.18
C HIS A 324 -11.84 29.11 -9.04
N ASP A 325 -11.80 30.26 -8.39
CA ASP A 325 -11.92 31.58 -9.07
C ASP A 325 -10.83 32.55 -8.55
N LEU A 326 -9.61 32.31 -8.98
CA LEU A 326 -8.46 33.14 -8.59
C LEU A 326 -8.50 34.54 -9.19
N ASP A 327 -9.20 34.74 -10.30
CA ASP A 327 -9.35 36.06 -10.93
C ASP A 327 -10.34 36.90 -10.17
N GLY A 328 -11.52 36.35 -9.83
CA GLY A 328 -12.48 37.02 -8.93
C GLY A 328 -11.90 37.29 -7.56
N LEU A 329 -11.09 36.36 -7.01
CA LEU A 329 -10.38 36.55 -5.77
C LEU A 329 -9.38 37.71 -5.85
N ARG A 330 -8.65 37.85 -6.95
CA ARG A 330 -7.69 38.95 -7.18
C ARG A 330 -8.43 40.29 -7.26
N GLU A 331 -9.51 40.35 -8.04
CA GLU A 331 -10.33 41.56 -8.14
C GLU A 331 -10.87 42.00 -6.79
N PHE A 332 -11.35 41.06 -5.96
CA PHE A 332 -11.82 41.34 -4.61
C PHE A 332 -10.72 41.89 -3.71
N VAL A 333 -9.51 41.30 -3.75
CA VAL A 333 -8.36 41.79 -2.96
C VAL A 333 -7.90 43.16 -3.44
N GLU A 334 -7.79 43.39 -4.75
CA GLU A 334 -7.42 44.66 -5.33
C GLU A 334 -8.43 45.79 -4.99
N GLY A 335 -9.72 45.45 -5.08
CA GLY A 335 -10.78 46.41 -4.71
C GLY A 335 -10.82 46.74 -3.22
N SER A 336 -10.48 45.79 -2.35
CA SER A 336 -10.56 45.97 -0.91
C SER A 336 -9.28 46.45 -0.25
N LEU A 337 -8.11 45.99 -0.71
CA LEU A 337 -6.79 46.24 -0.11
C LEU A 337 -5.80 46.91 -1.06
N GLY A 338 -6.14 47.12 -2.34
CA GLY A 338 -5.23 47.64 -3.37
C GLY A 338 -4.48 48.90 -2.93
N PRO A 339 -5.16 49.99 -2.47
CA PRO A 339 -4.48 51.22 -2.01
C PRO A 339 -3.50 50.97 -0.85
N LEU A 340 -3.82 50.02 0.04
CA LEU A 340 -2.96 49.64 1.16
C LEU A 340 -1.73 48.87 0.69
N LEU A 341 -1.90 47.91 -0.19
CA LEU A 341 -0.81 47.10 -0.76
C LEU A 341 0.16 47.95 -1.59
N GLU A 342 -0.36 48.89 -2.37
CA GLU A 342 0.47 49.84 -3.14
C GLU A 342 1.29 50.74 -2.21
N ARG A 343 0.68 51.17 -1.09
CA ARG A 343 1.38 52.00 -0.08
C ARG A 343 2.49 51.23 0.60
N GLU A 344 2.27 49.93 0.90
CA GLU A 344 3.32 49.07 1.45
C GLU A 344 4.52 48.94 0.50
N ARG A 345 4.29 48.71 -0.79
CA ARG A 345 5.36 48.63 -1.81
C ARG A 345 6.20 49.90 -1.88
N THR A 346 5.55 51.07 -1.80
CA THR A 346 6.22 52.37 -1.99
C THR A 346 6.92 52.91 -0.75
N ARG A 347 6.48 52.58 0.47
CA ARG A 347 6.99 53.17 1.72
C ARG A 347 7.49 52.17 2.77
N SER A 348 7.53 50.87 2.47
CA SER A 348 7.98 49.79 3.37
C SER A 348 7.33 49.86 4.79
N LEU A 349 6.08 50.32 4.88
CA LEU A 349 5.31 50.32 6.13
C LEU A 349 4.48 49.02 6.18
N PRO A 350 4.56 48.18 7.23
CA PRO A 350 3.85 46.91 7.33
C PRO A 350 2.37 47.17 7.70
N LEU A 351 1.58 47.77 6.78
CA LEU A 351 0.19 48.14 7.01
C LEU A 351 -0.74 46.93 7.02
N ARG A 352 -0.53 45.99 6.11
CA ARG A 352 -1.30 44.72 6.08
C ARG A 352 -1.16 43.96 7.39
N GLN A 353 0.08 43.73 7.84
CA GLN A 353 0.34 43.06 9.12
C GLN A 353 -0.26 43.83 10.31
N THR A 354 -0.27 45.17 10.26
CA THR A 354 -0.88 46.01 11.30
C THR A 354 -2.40 45.85 11.33
N LEU A 355 -3.06 45.89 10.15
CA LEU A 355 -4.51 45.71 10.05
C LEU A 355 -4.89 44.31 10.54
N GLU A 356 -4.15 43.27 10.11
CA GLU A 356 -4.37 41.91 10.54
C GLU A 356 -4.28 41.74 12.06
N ALA A 357 -3.26 42.30 12.70
CA ALA A 357 -3.09 42.27 14.15
C ALA A 357 -4.25 42.96 14.88
N VAL A 358 -4.75 44.07 14.34
CA VAL A 358 -5.88 44.81 14.95
C VAL A 358 -7.19 44.04 14.83
N LEU A 359 -7.44 43.41 13.66
CA LEU A 359 -8.65 42.63 13.43
C LEU A 359 -8.67 41.28 14.18
N SER A 360 -7.47 40.73 14.46
CA SER A 360 -7.31 39.43 15.14
C SER A 360 -7.19 39.50 16.65
N ASN A 361 -7.03 40.68 17.25
CA ASN A 361 -6.83 40.86 18.70
C ASN A 361 -7.98 41.66 19.35
N ASP A 362 -8.26 41.36 20.61
CA ASP A 362 -9.24 42.09 21.42
C ASP A 362 -8.67 43.42 21.87
N GLY A 363 -8.65 44.40 20.93
CA GLY A 363 -8.29 45.77 21.20
C GLY A 363 -6.85 46.17 20.86
N LEU A 364 -6.67 47.47 20.68
CA LEU A 364 -5.42 48.09 20.17
C LEU A 364 -4.18 47.80 21.04
N SER A 365 -4.35 47.65 22.35
CA SER A 365 -3.22 47.36 23.24
C SER A 365 -2.70 45.94 23.08
N ALA A 366 -3.57 44.97 22.81
CA ALA A 366 -3.19 43.58 22.48
C ALA A 366 -2.52 43.52 21.12
N ALA A 367 -3.07 44.20 20.11
CA ALA A 367 -2.49 44.30 18.78
C ALA A 367 -1.10 44.98 18.79
N ALA A 368 -0.88 46.04 19.56
CA ALA A 368 0.42 46.69 19.68
C ALA A 368 1.48 45.75 20.29
N ARG A 369 1.09 44.98 21.31
CA ARG A 369 1.96 43.96 21.93
C ARG A 369 2.31 42.82 20.96
N SER A 370 1.35 42.33 20.21
CA SER A 370 1.58 41.24 19.23
C SER A 370 2.54 41.65 18.11
N LEU A 371 2.54 42.94 17.75
CA LEU A 371 3.43 43.50 16.74
C LEU A 371 4.78 44.00 17.31
N GLY A 372 4.95 44.01 18.64
CA GLY A 372 6.16 44.56 19.28
C GLY A 372 6.33 46.07 19.07
N VAL A 373 5.24 46.82 18.89
CA VAL A 373 5.29 48.28 18.65
C VAL A 373 4.61 49.03 19.77
N HIS A 374 5.01 50.33 19.92
CA HIS A 374 4.35 51.21 20.87
C HIS A 374 2.93 51.58 20.38
N ARG A 375 2.00 51.78 21.33
CA ARG A 375 0.59 52.13 21.03
C ARG A 375 0.46 53.34 20.10
N HIS A 376 1.26 54.37 20.26
CA HIS A 376 1.24 55.55 19.37
C HIS A 376 1.64 55.20 17.92
N THR A 377 2.58 54.30 17.74
CA THR A 377 2.97 53.82 16.40
C THR A 377 1.83 53.04 15.76
N LEU A 378 1.12 52.20 16.53
CA LEU A 378 -0.04 51.48 16.07
C LEU A 378 -1.14 52.48 15.65
N LEU A 379 -1.50 53.44 16.50
CA LEU A 379 -2.53 54.44 16.19
C LEU A 379 -2.22 55.21 14.90
N TYR A 380 -0.96 55.69 14.75
CA TYR A 380 -0.51 56.34 13.52
C TYR A 380 -0.70 55.45 12.27
N ARG A 381 -0.36 54.18 12.39
CA ARG A 381 -0.56 53.22 11.26
C ARG A 381 -2.05 52.99 11.01
N MET A 382 -2.89 52.91 12.05
CA MET A 382 -4.33 52.69 11.87
C MET A 382 -5.02 53.92 11.23
N GLU A 383 -4.64 55.15 11.56
CA GLU A 383 -5.13 56.33 10.88
C GLU A 383 -4.81 56.29 9.39
N ARG A 384 -3.58 55.86 9.03
CA ARG A 384 -3.19 55.67 7.62
C ARG A 384 -3.93 54.54 6.93
N ILE A 385 -4.29 53.46 7.63
CA ILE A 385 -5.08 52.38 7.12
C ILE A 385 -6.51 52.84 6.83
N GLU A 386 -7.10 53.59 7.78
CA GLU A 386 -8.44 54.13 7.64
C GLU A 386 -8.55 55.08 6.44
N ASP A 387 -7.55 55.95 6.19
CA ASP A 387 -7.46 56.80 5.00
C ASP A 387 -7.45 56.00 3.67
N LEU A 388 -6.96 54.74 3.69
CA LEU A 388 -6.75 53.93 2.48
C LEU A 388 -7.90 52.95 2.20
N VAL A 389 -8.49 52.35 3.22
CA VAL A 389 -9.42 51.22 3.07
C VAL A 389 -10.80 51.45 3.72
N GLY A 390 -11.02 52.61 4.37
CA GLY A 390 -12.29 52.96 5.02
C GLY A 390 -12.32 52.66 6.51
N ASN A 391 -13.50 52.83 7.10
CA ASN A 391 -13.73 52.72 8.53
C ASN A 391 -13.73 51.26 9.01
N TRP A 392 -12.60 50.79 9.49
CA TRP A 392 -12.43 49.42 10.00
C TRP A 392 -13.24 49.11 11.29
N ASN A 393 -13.87 50.14 11.94
CA ASN A 393 -14.79 49.95 13.06
C ASN A 393 -16.23 49.67 12.62
N ASP A 394 -16.59 49.97 11.37
CA ASP A 394 -17.88 49.57 10.81
C ASP A 394 -17.94 48.05 10.60
N ALA A 395 -19.07 47.41 10.90
CA ALA A 395 -19.20 45.98 10.89
C ALA A 395 -19.06 45.38 9.48
N GLU A 396 -19.61 46.05 8.46
CA GLU A 396 -19.53 45.59 7.07
C GLU A 396 -18.11 45.77 6.51
N ASP A 397 -17.50 46.95 6.74
CA ASP A 397 -16.12 47.21 6.34
C ASP A 397 -15.13 46.27 7.04
N ARG A 398 -15.35 46.03 8.33
CA ARG A 398 -14.53 45.08 9.10
C ARG A 398 -14.60 43.68 8.52
N LEU A 399 -15.81 43.15 8.22
CA LEU A 399 -15.97 41.84 7.63
C LEU A 399 -15.30 41.76 6.24
N ARG A 400 -15.51 42.80 5.40
CA ARG A 400 -14.88 42.91 4.09
C ARG A 400 -13.36 42.86 4.19
N LEU A 401 -12.75 43.60 5.12
CA LEU A 401 -11.31 43.63 5.32
C LEU A 401 -10.76 42.30 5.87
N GLU A 402 -11.46 41.68 6.84
CA GLU A 402 -11.10 40.34 7.32
C GLU A 402 -11.11 39.29 6.22
N LEU A 403 -12.12 39.31 5.37
CA LEU A 403 -12.21 38.42 4.21
C LEU A 403 -11.11 38.71 3.19
N ALA A 404 -10.84 40.00 2.90
CA ALA A 404 -9.82 40.39 1.94
C ALA A 404 -8.39 40.04 2.40
N LEU A 405 -8.09 40.09 3.69
CA LEU A 405 -6.81 39.64 4.26
C LEU A 405 -6.63 38.14 4.10
N ARG A 406 -7.70 37.31 4.33
CA ARG A 406 -7.67 35.87 4.11
C ARG A 406 -7.54 35.53 2.63
N ALA A 407 -8.27 36.27 1.77
CA ALA A 407 -8.18 36.17 0.33
C ALA A 407 -6.75 36.48 -0.17
N SER A 408 -6.12 37.54 0.34
CA SER A 408 -4.74 37.88 0.00
C SER A 408 -3.74 36.77 0.38
N ARG A 409 -3.90 36.14 1.53
CA ARG A 409 -3.06 34.98 1.92
C ARG A 409 -3.23 33.79 0.98
N LEU A 410 -4.47 33.51 0.55
CA LEU A 410 -4.73 32.44 -0.41
C LEU A 410 -4.11 32.76 -1.77
N LEU A 411 -4.25 34.00 -2.26
CA LEU A 411 -3.59 34.43 -3.52
C LEU A 411 -2.06 34.32 -3.45
N ASP A 412 -1.46 34.82 -2.35
CA ASP A 412 0.00 34.76 -2.15
C ASP A 412 0.52 33.31 -2.19
N ALA A 413 -0.27 32.34 -1.68
CA ALA A 413 0.10 30.92 -1.63
C ALA A 413 -0.24 30.13 -2.90
N LEU A 414 -1.32 30.47 -3.60
CA LEU A 414 -1.83 29.74 -4.75
C LEU A 414 -1.38 30.35 -6.09
N ALA A 415 -0.93 31.63 -6.12
CA ALA A 415 -0.38 32.23 -7.33
C ALA A 415 0.90 31.50 -7.76
N PRO A 416 1.05 31.16 -9.05
CA PRO A 416 2.29 30.61 -9.52
C PRO A 416 3.42 31.59 -9.24
N PRO A 417 4.60 31.11 -8.73
CA PRO A 417 5.72 32.00 -8.44
C PRO A 417 6.15 32.69 -9.73
N GLU A 418 6.15 33.98 -9.72
CA GLU A 418 6.85 34.81 -10.73
C GLU A 418 8.33 34.45 -10.64
N SER A 419 8.80 33.63 -11.58
CA SER A 419 10.17 33.12 -11.73
C SER A 419 10.61 31.99 -10.75
N GLY A 420 10.43 30.74 -11.16
CA GLY A 420 11.49 29.72 -11.08
C GLY A 420 11.78 29.07 -9.73
N LYS A 421 10.89 29.03 -8.74
CA LYS A 421 11.04 28.13 -7.57
C LYS A 421 9.68 27.59 -7.14
N GLN A 422 9.31 26.42 -7.65
CA GLN A 422 8.26 25.60 -7.06
C GLN A 422 8.75 25.07 -5.71
N ALA A 423 8.14 25.51 -4.61
CA ALA A 423 8.09 24.79 -3.37
C ALA A 423 6.65 24.87 -2.87
N LEU A 424 5.95 23.74 -2.92
CA LEU A 424 4.75 23.53 -2.11
C LEU A 424 5.08 23.90 -0.66
N PRO A 425 4.14 24.52 0.10
CA PRO A 425 4.40 24.85 1.50
C PRO A 425 4.73 23.55 2.25
N ARG A 426 5.96 23.45 2.75
CA ARG A 426 6.36 22.40 3.67
C ARG A 426 5.57 22.59 4.96
N ILE A 427 5.03 21.51 5.50
CA ILE A 427 4.33 21.51 6.78
C ILE A 427 5.27 22.11 7.83
N VAL A 428 4.90 23.26 8.38
CA VAL A 428 5.72 23.91 9.41
C VAL A 428 5.49 23.15 10.71
N ALA A 429 6.51 22.41 11.15
CA ALA A 429 6.52 21.81 12.47
C ALA A 429 6.48 22.92 13.51
N GLY A 430 5.34 23.09 14.17
CA GLY A 430 5.18 24.05 15.27
C GLY A 430 6.18 23.75 16.38
N GLY A 431 7.29 24.49 16.42
CA GLY A 431 8.27 24.41 17.48
C GLY A 431 7.66 24.85 18.80
N ARG A 432 7.63 23.96 19.79
CA ARG A 432 7.40 24.29 21.18
C ARG A 432 8.56 25.16 21.68
N ARG A 433 8.26 26.33 22.19
CA ARG A 433 8.98 26.98 23.31
C ARG A 433 8.04 27.05 24.48
#